data_6b2daab4468ef3ab6837f4f9bcb5d240
#
_entry.id   6b2daab4468ef3ab6837f4f9bcb5d240
#
_cell.length_a   1.000
_cell.length_b   1.000
_cell.length_c   1.000
_cell.angle_alpha   90.00
_cell.angle_beta   90.00
_cell.angle_gamma   90.00
#
_symmetry.space_group_name_H-M   'P 1'
#
loop_
_entity.id
_entity.type
_entity.pdbx_description
1 polymer ?
#
loop_
_entity_poly.entity_id
_entity_poly.type
_entity_poly.pdbx_seq_one_letter_code
_entity_poly.pdbx_strand_id
1 'polypeptide(L)'
;MHESLTMDDIAEQAGFSKFHFHRIFRTAVGMSITEYVRMRRLANASTALLYTNKRILDIAFYYHFESQEAFTRAFKKYYHLPPGQYRRLMSGMLKNKEESYMEKQVKGWFLSGSDPFNYEMGIDHEVVHQGKASGYIKSKTVFDSTNFATMMQQFKADKYIGKRVRLSCFLKTKDVESFTSMWMRVDNAFDDVLQFDNMSNRPIKGDTNWNRYSIVLDVPSGSSTISFGIILSGRGHVWVDQFTFEEVGKDVETTNLEIQSELLDEPLNLSFEEEI
;
A
#
# COMPACT_ATOMS: atom_id res chain seq x y z
N MET A 1 -27.89 -4.63 -2.77
CA MET A 1 -27.59 -5.65 -3.80
C MET A 1 -26.30 -5.18 -4.46
N HIS A 2 -25.15 -5.76 -4.12
CA HIS A 2 -23.92 -5.51 -4.88
C HIS A 2 -23.95 -6.47 -6.06
N GLU A 3 -24.28 -5.94 -7.23
CA GLU A 3 -24.12 -6.66 -8.50
C GLU A 3 -22.65 -7.06 -8.62
N SER A 4 -22.41 -8.33 -8.87
CA SER A 4 -21.07 -8.83 -9.13
C SER A 4 -20.65 -8.33 -10.51
N LEU A 5 -19.88 -7.23 -10.56
CA LEU A 5 -19.24 -6.77 -11.79
C LEU A 5 -18.53 -7.96 -12.45
N THR A 6 -18.98 -8.32 -13.62
CA THR A 6 -18.35 -9.34 -14.44
C THR A 6 -17.15 -8.75 -15.19
N MET A 7 -16.30 -9.62 -15.69
CA MET A 7 -15.18 -9.20 -16.52
C MET A 7 -15.62 -8.53 -17.82
N ASP A 8 -16.78 -8.91 -18.31
CA ASP A 8 -17.36 -8.34 -19.51
C ASP A 8 -17.82 -6.91 -19.23
N ASP A 9 -18.45 -6.66 -18.06
CA ASP A 9 -18.86 -5.32 -17.63
C ASP A 9 -17.66 -4.36 -17.49
N ILE A 10 -16.54 -4.85 -16.93
CA ILE A 10 -15.32 -4.05 -16.75
C ILE A 10 -14.69 -3.71 -18.13
N ALA A 11 -14.60 -4.69 -19.02
CA ALA A 11 -14.04 -4.46 -20.36
C ALA A 11 -14.92 -3.50 -21.18
N GLU A 12 -16.24 -3.64 -21.08
CA GLU A 12 -17.22 -2.77 -21.73
C GLU A 12 -17.14 -1.33 -21.20
N GLN A 13 -17.06 -1.14 -19.88
CA GLN A 13 -16.88 0.19 -19.30
C GLN A 13 -15.54 0.83 -19.69
N ALA A 14 -14.51 0.02 -19.92
CA ALA A 14 -13.20 0.50 -20.39
C ALA A 14 -13.16 0.73 -21.91
N GLY A 15 -14.25 0.50 -22.63
CA GLY A 15 -14.32 0.67 -24.09
C GLY A 15 -13.55 -0.36 -24.91
N PHE A 16 -13.21 -1.51 -24.30
CA PHE A 16 -12.43 -2.56 -24.96
C PHE A 16 -13.23 -3.84 -25.11
N SER A 17 -12.91 -4.63 -26.15
CA SER A 17 -13.35 -6.02 -26.16
C SER A 17 -12.65 -6.82 -25.04
N LYS A 18 -13.32 -7.83 -24.48
CA LYS A 18 -12.81 -8.69 -23.43
C LYS A 18 -11.37 -9.21 -23.70
N PHE A 19 -11.14 -9.69 -24.93
CA PHE A 19 -9.81 -10.23 -25.31
C PHE A 19 -8.73 -9.15 -25.37
N HIS A 20 -9.08 -7.97 -25.85
CA HIS A 20 -8.16 -6.83 -25.92
C HIS A 20 -7.80 -6.34 -24.52
N PHE A 21 -8.81 -6.17 -23.66
CA PHE A 21 -8.64 -5.78 -22.27
C PHE A 21 -7.76 -6.77 -21.48
N HIS A 22 -8.01 -8.08 -21.63
CA HIS A 22 -7.16 -9.11 -21.00
C HIS A 22 -5.69 -9.02 -21.44
N ARG A 23 -5.43 -8.77 -22.72
CA ARG A 23 -4.07 -8.65 -23.25
C ARG A 23 -3.36 -7.42 -22.71
N ILE A 24 -4.01 -6.25 -22.74
CA ILE A 24 -3.46 -5.01 -22.21
C ILE A 24 -3.18 -5.15 -20.71
N PHE A 25 -4.17 -5.62 -19.95
CA PHE A 25 -4.02 -5.79 -18.52
C PHE A 25 -2.86 -6.74 -18.17
N ARG A 26 -2.75 -7.87 -18.86
CA ARG A 26 -1.65 -8.80 -18.62
C ARG A 26 -0.29 -8.23 -18.97
N THR A 27 -0.20 -7.41 -20.00
CA THR A 27 1.04 -6.72 -20.37
C THR A 27 1.42 -5.67 -19.34
N ALA A 28 0.44 -4.90 -18.84
CA ALA A 28 0.69 -3.83 -17.88
C ALA A 28 0.95 -4.33 -16.45
N VAL A 29 0.24 -5.39 -16.03
CA VAL A 29 0.25 -5.88 -14.62
C VAL A 29 1.08 -7.16 -14.45
N GLY A 30 1.47 -7.83 -15.54
CA GLY A 30 2.24 -9.08 -15.51
C GLY A 30 1.44 -10.33 -15.18
N MET A 31 0.15 -10.23 -14.86
CA MET A 31 -0.74 -11.34 -14.52
C MET A 31 -2.12 -11.17 -15.13
N SER A 32 -2.92 -12.26 -15.17
CA SER A 32 -4.29 -12.15 -15.62
C SER A 32 -5.15 -11.36 -14.63
N ILE A 33 -6.16 -10.68 -15.13
CA ILE A 33 -7.08 -9.92 -14.26
C ILE A 33 -7.82 -10.81 -13.27
N THR A 34 -8.13 -12.06 -13.65
CA THR A 34 -8.75 -13.04 -12.75
C THR A 34 -7.83 -13.39 -11.59
N GLU A 35 -6.53 -13.55 -11.84
CA GLU A 35 -5.52 -13.77 -10.80
C GLU A 35 -5.36 -12.53 -9.92
N TYR A 36 -5.33 -11.35 -10.53
CA TYR A 36 -5.26 -10.08 -9.79
C TYR A 36 -6.45 -9.90 -8.85
N VAL A 37 -7.68 -10.05 -9.35
CA VAL A 37 -8.90 -9.95 -8.52
C VAL A 37 -8.89 -10.99 -7.41
N ARG A 38 -8.49 -12.24 -7.72
CA ARG A 38 -8.37 -13.29 -6.71
C ARG A 38 -7.35 -12.94 -5.62
N MET A 39 -6.20 -12.40 -6.01
CA MET A 39 -5.17 -11.95 -5.09
C MET A 39 -5.67 -10.83 -4.17
N ARG A 40 -6.36 -9.82 -4.73
CA ARG A 40 -6.97 -8.72 -3.96
C ARG A 40 -8.02 -9.24 -2.97
N ARG A 41 -8.89 -10.17 -3.39
CA ARG A 41 -9.88 -10.81 -2.51
C ARG A 41 -9.21 -11.58 -1.37
N LEU A 42 -8.12 -12.30 -1.62
CA LEU A 42 -7.36 -13.01 -0.61
C LEU A 42 -6.67 -12.04 0.37
N ALA A 43 -6.13 -10.94 -0.11
CA ALA A 43 -5.50 -9.92 0.73
C ALA A 43 -6.52 -9.29 1.69
N ASN A 44 -7.69 -8.89 1.20
CA ASN A 44 -8.75 -8.36 2.05
C ASN A 44 -9.30 -9.42 3.03
N ALA A 45 -9.42 -10.67 2.58
CA ALA A 45 -9.83 -11.78 3.44
C ALA A 45 -8.82 -12.07 4.55
N SER A 46 -7.51 -11.92 4.31
CA SER A 46 -6.49 -12.09 5.34
C SER A 46 -6.64 -11.05 6.46
N THR A 47 -6.92 -9.80 6.10
CA THR A 47 -7.25 -8.73 7.06
C THR A 47 -8.51 -9.07 7.86
N ALA A 48 -9.59 -9.51 7.20
CA ALA A 48 -10.81 -9.91 7.90
C ALA A 48 -10.59 -11.10 8.85
N LEU A 49 -9.72 -12.04 8.50
CA LEU A 49 -9.34 -13.16 9.38
C LEU A 49 -8.67 -12.68 10.66
N LEU A 50 -7.88 -11.62 10.61
CA LEU A 50 -7.12 -11.09 11.75
C LEU A 50 -7.96 -10.20 12.67
N TYR A 51 -8.76 -9.34 12.08
CA TYR A 51 -9.44 -8.27 12.81
C TYR A 51 -10.92 -8.55 13.10
N THR A 52 -11.44 -9.71 12.70
CA THR A 52 -12.83 -10.09 12.97
C THR A 52 -12.94 -11.52 13.49
N ASN A 53 -13.98 -11.77 14.31
CA ASN A 53 -14.33 -13.12 14.75
C ASN A 53 -15.30 -13.84 13.79
N LYS A 54 -15.49 -13.33 12.56
CA LYS A 54 -16.37 -13.96 11.57
C LYS A 54 -15.91 -15.38 11.26
N ARG A 55 -16.85 -16.29 11.02
CA ARG A 55 -16.52 -17.67 10.60
C ARG A 55 -15.78 -17.63 9.25
N ILE A 56 -14.89 -18.57 9.05
CA ILE A 56 -14.13 -18.69 7.80
C ILE A 56 -15.07 -18.83 6.60
N LEU A 57 -16.18 -19.54 6.78
CA LEU A 57 -17.24 -19.68 5.77
C LEU A 57 -17.83 -18.32 5.38
N ASP A 58 -18.15 -17.48 6.37
CA ASP A 58 -18.75 -16.16 6.15
C ASP A 58 -17.77 -15.22 5.41
N ILE A 59 -16.48 -15.29 5.76
CA ILE A 59 -15.40 -14.57 5.06
C ILE A 59 -15.27 -15.07 3.62
N ALA A 60 -15.28 -16.38 3.40
CA ALA A 60 -15.19 -16.95 2.05
C ALA A 60 -16.31 -16.41 1.14
N PHE A 61 -17.56 -16.44 1.60
CA PHE A 61 -18.69 -15.92 0.81
C PHE A 61 -18.67 -14.40 0.67
N TYR A 62 -18.28 -13.67 1.71
CA TYR A 62 -18.18 -12.21 1.64
C TYR A 62 -17.18 -11.73 0.57
N TYR A 63 -16.07 -12.48 0.39
CA TYR A 63 -15.09 -12.20 -0.66
C TYR A 63 -15.33 -13.01 -1.95
N HIS A 64 -16.58 -13.46 -2.19
CA HIS A 64 -17.03 -14.09 -3.43
C HIS A 64 -16.29 -15.38 -3.82
N PHE A 65 -15.96 -16.21 -2.84
CA PHE A 65 -15.54 -17.58 -3.09
C PHE A 65 -16.76 -18.50 -3.09
N GLU A 66 -16.81 -19.44 -4.02
CA GLU A 66 -17.93 -20.37 -4.21
C GLU A 66 -18.16 -21.31 -3.02
N SER A 67 -17.09 -21.61 -2.27
CA SER A 67 -17.14 -22.44 -1.08
C SER A 67 -15.97 -22.15 -0.14
N GLN A 68 -16.09 -22.60 1.12
CA GLN A 68 -14.98 -22.52 2.08
C GLN A 68 -13.76 -23.34 1.62
N GLU A 69 -13.97 -24.46 0.96
CA GLU A 69 -12.91 -25.32 0.42
C GLU A 69 -12.15 -24.60 -0.71
N ALA A 70 -12.87 -23.95 -1.63
CA ALA A 70 -12.28 -23.17 -2.72
C ALA A 70 -11.45 -22.00 -2.16
N PHE A 71 -12.00 -21.29 -1.18
CA PHE A 71 -11.28 -20.25 -0.43
C PHE A 71 -10.03 -20.81 0.24
N THR A 72 -10.16 -21.91 0.99
CA THR A 72 -9.05 -22.53 1.73
C THR A 72 -7.92 -22.96 0.80
N ARG A 73 -8.23 -23.57 -0.34
CA ARG A 73 -7.21 -23.95 -1.34
C ARG A 73 -6.49 -22.71 -1.91
N ALA A 74 -7.25 -21.71 -2.31
CA ALA A 74 -6.69 -20.48 -2.87
C ALA A 74 -5.84 -19.72 -1.82
N PHE A 75 -6.33 -19.61 -0.61
CA PHE A 75 -5.65 -18.97 0.51
C PHE A 75 -4.35 -19.68 0.87
N LYS A 76 -4.39 -21.04 1.01
CA LYS A 76 -3.21 -21.85 1.30
C LYS A 76 -2.16 -21.76 0.17
N LYS A 77 -2.60 -21.68 -1.09
CA LYS A 77 -1.68 -21.51 -2.23
C LYS A 77 -0.93 -20.17 -2.13
N TYR A 78 -1.57 -19.12 -1.66
CA TYR A 78 -1.00 -17.76 -1.63
C TYR A 78 -0.24 -17.48 -0.32
N TYR A 79 -0.83 -17.83 0.83
CA TYR A 79 -0.26 -17.56 2.17
C TYR A 79 0.48 -18.75 2.77
N HIS A 80 0.59 -19.88 2.07
CA HIS A 80 1.21 -21.14 2.51
C HIS A 80 0.59 -21.77 3.77
N LEU A 81 -0.46 -21.17 4.31
CA LEU A 81 -1.21 -21.62 5.49
C LEU A 81 -2.71 -21.63 5.21
N PRO A 82 -3.46 -22.65 5.71
CA PRO A 82 -4.92 -22.60 5.67
C PRO A 82 -5.47 -21.41 6.49
N PRO A 83 -6.63 -20.83 6.13
CA PRO A 83 -7.18 -19.63 6.78
C PRO A 83 -7.32 -19.76 8.32
N GLY A 84 -7.74 -20.93 8.81
CA GLY A 84 -7.88 -21.18 10.25
C GLY A 84 -6.56 -21.29 10.99
N GLN A 85 -5.52 -21.82 10.35
CA GLN A 85 -4.17 -21.82 10.91
C GLN A 85 -3.56 -20.43 10.84
N TYR A 86 -3.75 -19.71 9.73
CA TYR A 86 -3.32 -18.33 9.58
C TYR A 86 -3.93 -17.46 10.68
N ARG A 87 -5.25 -17.52 10.90
CA ARG A 87 -5.92 -16.82 12.00
C ARG A 87 -5.30 -17.16 13.35
N ARG A 88 -5.16 -18.46 13.70
CA ARG A 88 -4.62 -18.87 15.00
C ARG A 88 -3.19 -18.42 15.22
N LEU A 89 -2.32 -18.62 14.22
CA LEU A 89 -0.92 -18.22 14.30
C LEU A 89 -0.80 -16.71 14.41
N MET A 90 -1.49 -15.97 13.57
CA MET A 90 -1.42 -14.53 13.54
C MET A 90 -2.16 -13.87 14.71
N SER A 91 -3.36 -14.38 15.10
CA SER A 91 -4.05 -13.92 16.32
C SER A 91 -3.33 -14.39 17.59
N GLY A 92 -2.68 -15.55 17.58
CA GLY A 92 -1.79 -16.00 18.67
C GLY A 92 -0.54 -15.13 18.78
N MET A 93 0.06 -14.75 17.65
CA MET A 93 1.12 -13.75 17.59
C MET A 93 0.61 -12.36 18.01
N LEU A 94 -0.62 -12.01 17.69
CA LEU A 94 -1.25 -10.77 18.16
C LEU A 94 -1.60 -10.85 19.66
N LYS A 95 -2.04 -12.00 20.18
CA LYS A 95 -2.39 -12.20 21.61
C LYS A 95 -1.19 -12.50 22.51
N ASN A 96 -0.24 -13.31 22.06
CA ASN A 96 1.03 -13.48 22.75
C ASN A 96 1.93 -12.24 22.63
N LYS A 97 1.63 -11.35 21.71
CA LYS A 97 2.17 -10.00 21.65
C LYS A 97 1.62 -9.07 22.73
N GLU A 98 0.42 -9.31 23.25
CA GLU A 98 -0.08 -8.48 24.37
C GLU A 98 0.74 -8.68 25.66
N GLU A 99 1.37 -9.83 25.89
CA GLU A 99 2.21 -10.06 27.08
C GLU A 99 3.73 -9.97 26.84
N SER A 100 4.23 -10.25 25.63
CA SER A 100 5.68 -10.25 25.33
C SER A 100 6.13 -9.17 24.34
N TYR A 101 5.21 -8.46 23.68
CA TYR A 101 5.48 -7.42 22.70
C TYR A 101 5.00 -6.02 23.13
N MET A 102 4.53 -5.86 24.35
CA MET A 102 4.21 -4.52 24.88
C MET A 102 5.44 -3.59 24.95
N GLU A 103 6.65 -4.12 24.84
CA GLU A 103 7.87 -3.32 24.88
C GLU A 103 8.28 -2.67 23.54
N LYS A 104 7.67 -3.03 22.40
CA LYS A 104 8.12 -2.52 21.09
C LYS A 104 7.03 -2.06 20.11
N GLN A 105 5.78 -1.92 20.54
CA GLN A 105 4.76 -1.35 19.65
C GLN A 105 4.89 0.16 19.59
N VAL A 106 5.09 0.68 18.38
CA VAL A 106 5.05 2.13 18.13
C VAL A 106 3.57 2.53 18.06
N LYS A 107 3.11 3.28 19.07
CA LYS A 107 1.70 3.68 19.18
C LYS A 107 1.20 4.35 17.90
N GLY A 108 0.12 3.82 17.33
CA GLY A 108 -0.52 4.35 16.14
C GLY A 108 0.14 3.92 14.83
N TRP A 109 1.27 3.20 14.85
CA TRP A 109 1.94 2.67 13.67
C TRP A 109 1.76 1.17 13.54
N PHE A 110 1.71 0.67 12.31
CA PHE A 110 1.65 -0.75 12.02
C PHE A 110 2.53 -1.13 10.83
N LEU A 111 2.90 -2.40 10.78
CA LEU A 111 3.69 -2.97 9.71
C LEU A 111 2.78 -3.67 8.70
N SER A 112 2.94 -3.36 7.42
CA SER A 112 2.20 -3.93 6.29
C SER A 112 3.17 -4.19 5.12
N GLY A 113 2.66 -4.66 3.97
CA GLY A 113 3.48 -4.88 2.78
C GLY A 113 3.29 -6.27 2.18
N SER A 114 4.17 -6.67 1.26
CA SER A 114 4.12 -7.99 0.64
C SER A 114 4.63 -9.09 1.58
N ASP A 115 5.60 -8.77 2.45
CA ASP A 115 6.24 -9.73 3.35
C ASP A 115 6.59 -9.09 4.71
N PRO A 116 5.60 -8.56 5.46
CA PRO A 116 5.87 -7.80 6.69
C PRO A 116 6.52 -8.63 7.80
N PHE A 117 6.44 -9.98 7.74
CA PHE A 117 6.99 -10.87 8.77
C PHE A 117 8.52 -10.95 8.74
N ASN A 118 9.13 -10.68 7.61
CA ASN A 118 10.58 -10.65 7.45
C ASN A 118 11.19 -9.28 7.75
N TYR A 119 10.37 -8.38 8.29
CA TYR A 119 10.79 -7.06 8.76
C TYR A 119 10.36 -6.86 10.21
N GLU A 120 10.94 -5.88 10.85
CA GLU A 120 10.52 -5.38 12.15
C GLU A 120 10.51 -3.86 12.16
N MET A 121 9.66 -3.28 12.98
CA MET A 121 9.65 -1.85 13.27
C MET A 121 9.69 -1.63 14.78
N GLY A 122 10.16 -0.48 15.19
CA GLY A 122 10.24 -0.14 16.61
C GLY A 122 10.68 1.30 16.84
N ILE A 123 11.08 1.56 18.06
CA ILE A 123 11.65 2.83 18.52
C ILE A 123 13.12 2.62 18.84
N ASP A 124 13.96 3.55 18.38
CA ASP A 124 15.39 3.61 18.67
C ASP A 124 15.68 4.84 19.52
N HIS A 125 16.42 4.68 20.61
CA HIS A 125 16.82 5.74 21.52
C HIS A 125 18.28 6.14 21.35
N GLU A 126 19.05 5.43 20.52
CA GLU A 126 20.46 5.68 20.26
C GLU A 126 20.67 6.44 18.95
N VAL A 127 19.95 6.04 17.88
CA VAL A 127 20.02 6.68 16.56
C VAL A 127 18.85 7.62 16.40
N VAL A 128 19.01 8.86 16.81
CA VAL A 128 17.96 9.89 16.88
C VAL A 128 18.39 11.11 16.07
N HIS A 129 17.46 11.72 15.33
CA HIS A 129 17.69 13.01 14.68
C HIS A 129 17.45 14.16 15.65
N GLN A 130 16.29 14.14 16.33
CA GLN A 130 15.93 15.17 17.30
C GLN A 130 15.06 14.58 18.43
N GLY A 131 15.24 15.09 19.65
CA GLY A 131 14.48 14.61 20.81
C GLY A 131 15.12 13.40 21.47
N LYS A 132 14.33 12.39 21.83
CA LYS A 132 14.75 11.24 22.63
C LYS A 132 14.63 9.89 21.93
N ALA A 133 14.02 9.85 20.76
CA ALA A 133 13.77 8.61 20.04
C ALA A 133 13.45 8.87 18.57
N SER A 134 13.74 7.90 17.71
CA SER A 134 13.30 7.81 16.32
C SER A 134 12.51 6.51 16.10
N GLY A 135 11.70 6.46 15.07
CA GLY A 135 11.12 5.21 14.58
C GLY A 135 12.11 4.47 13.68
N TYR A 136 12.00 3.15 13.58
CA TYR A 136 12.77 2.41 12.59
C TYR A 136 11.96 1.28 11.94
N ILE A 137 12.38 0.92 10.72
CA ILE A 137 12.03 -0.32 10.04
C ILE A 137 13.31 -1.00 9.56
N LYS A 138 13.45 -2.30 9.80
CA LYS A 138 14.58 -3.08 9.31
C LYS A 138 14.19 -4.48 8.88
N SER A 139 14.98 -5.05 7.96
CA SER A 139 14.87 -6.44 7.55
C SER A 139 15.42 -7.38 8.62
N LYS A 140 14.76 -8.53 8.80
CA LYS A 140 15.23 -9.67 9.62
C LYS A 140 15.84 -10.75 8.73
N THR A 141 14.99 -11.39 7.93
CA THR A 141 15.36 -12.46 7.03
C THR A 141 14.68 -12.24 5.70
N VAL A 142 15.36 -11.56 4.78
CA VAL A 142 14.84 -11.27 3.44
C VAL A 142 15.65 -12.05 2.43
N PHE A 143 14.97 -12.90 1.64
CA PHE A 143 15.59 -13.75 0.61
C PHE A 143 15.36 -13.20 -0.80
N ASP A 144 14.33 -12.36 -1.00
CA ASP A 144 13.94 -11.81 -2.29
C ASP A 144 13.95 -10.28 -2.21
N SER A 145 14.72 -9.66 -3.11
CA SER A 145 14.85 -8.19 -3.19
C SER A 145 13.57 -7.48 -3.62
N THR A 146 12.57 -8.22 -4.13
CA THR A 146 11.25 -7.67 -4.52
C THR A 146 10.27 -7.59 -3.34
N ASN A 147 10.56 -8.32 -2.25
CA ASN A 147 9.75 -8.25 -1.04
C ASN A 147 9.96 -6.94 -0.31
N PHE A 148 8.88 -6.43 0.25
CA PHE A 148 8.90 -5.17 1.00
C PHE A 148 7.99 -5.21 2.22
N ALA A 149 8.30 -4.35 3.18
CA ALA A 149 7.36 -3.94 4.21
C ALA A 149 7.27 -2.42 4.30
N THR A 150 6.20 -1.95 4.88
CA THR A 150 5.98 -0.54 5.18
C THR A 150 5.59 -0.36 6.63
N MET A 151 6.28 0.55 7.32
CA MET A 151 5.86 1.12 8.59
C MET A 151 4.93 2.28 8.28
N MET A 152 3.65 2.20 8.65
CA MET A 152 2.64 3.12 8.17
C MET A 152 1.59 3.50 9.21
N GLN A 153 0.92 4.62 8.92
CA GLN A 153 -0.31 5.06 9.56
C GLN A 153 -1.40 5.36 8.53
N GLN A 154 -2.63 5.42 9.03
CA GLN A 154 -3.82 5.78 8.29
C GLN A 154 -4.70 6.69 9.14
N PHE A 155 -5.28 7.74 8.55
CA PHE A 155 -6.22 8.63 9.23
C PHE A 155 -7.23 9.23 8.25
N LYS A 156 -8.32 9.80 8.78
CA LYS A 156 -9.38 10.44 7.97
C LYS A 156 -8.86 11.71 7.31
N ALA A 157 -9.23 11.89 6.03
CA ALA A 157 -8.83 13.05 5.25
C ALA A 157 -9.53 14.37 5.63
N ASP A 158 -10.58 14.33 6.45
CA ASP A 158 -11.54 15.44 6.71
C ASP A 158 -10.86 16.79 6.94
N LYS A 159 -9.79 16.83 7.73
CA LYS A 159 -9.06 18.05 8.05
C LYS A 159 -8.38 18.72 6.85
N TYR A 160 -8.07 17.92 5.83
CA TYR A 160 -7.22 18.33 4.71
C TYR A 160 -7.98 18.42 3.38
N ILE A 161 -9.26 18.08 3.34
CA ILE A 161 -10.10 18.14 2.12
C ILE A 161 -10.01 19.54 1.47
N GLY A 162 -9.76 19.57 0.17
CA GLY A 162 -9.61 20.78 -0.64
C GLY A 162 -8.25 21.48 -0.53
N LYS A 163 -7.33 20.93 0.26
CA LYS A 163 -6.02 21.51 0.54
C LYS A 163 -4.91 20.78 -0.22
N ARG A 164 -3.79 21.46 -0.43
CA ARG A 164 -2.50 20.87 -0.79
C ARG A 164 -1.69 20.66 0.47
N VAL A 165 -1.19 19.43 0.64
CA VAL A 165 -0.52 19.02 1.87
C VAL A 165 0.89 18.55 1.56
N ARG A 166 1.86 19.07 2.30
CA ARG A 166 3.23 18.59 2.35
C ARG A 166 3.41 17.65 3.52
N LEU A 167 3.73 16.39 3.25
CA LEU A 167 4.29 15.46 4.22
C LEU A 167 5.81 15.56 4.18
N SER A 168 6.47 15.70 5.31
CA SER A 168 7.93 15.61 5.39
C SER A 168 8.38 14.78 6.58
N CYS A 169 9.58 14.20 6.48
CA CYS A 169 10.27 13.55 7.59
C CYS A 169 11.78 13.58 7.36
N PHE A 170 12.54 13.21 8.39
CA PHE A 170 13.97 12.92 8.27
C PHE A 170 14.17 11.41 8.18
N LEU A 171 15.00 10.97 7.24
CA LEU A 171 15.38 9.57 7.08
C LEU A 171 16.90 9.43 7.16
N LYS A 172 17.33 8.35 7.83
CA LYS A 172 18.69 7.85 7.84
C LYS A 172 18.65 6.37 7.43
N THR A 173 19.59 5.92 6.61
CA THR A 173 19.63 4.56 6.11
C THR A 173 20.95 3.89 6.38
N LYS A 174 20.92 2.56 6.51
CA LYS A 174 22.10 1.71 6.61
C LYS A 174 21.85 0.40 5.86
N ASP A 175 22.80 0.00 5.02
CA ASP A 175 22.81 -1.25 4.27
C ASP A 175 21.53 -1.48 3.43
N VAL A 176 20.94 -0.42 2.86
CA VAL A 176 19.75 -0.55 2.00
C VAL A 176 20.15 -1.05 0.62
N GLU A 177 19.90 -2.33 0.35
CA GLU A 177 20.32 -3.01 -0.89
C GLU A 177 19.42 -2.67 -2.08
N SER A 178 18.08 -2.74 -1.90
CA SER A 178 17.14 -2.48 -2.99
C SER A 178 16.73 -1.01 -3.01
N PHE A 179 15.78 -0.62 -2.16
CA PHE A 179 15.42 0.78 -1.95
C PHE A 179 14.62 0.98 -0.66
N THR A 180 14.61 2.22 -0.21
CA THR A 180 13.64 2.73 0.74
C THR A 180 13.09 4.06 0.26
N SER A 181 11.90 4.41 0.73
CA SER A 181 11.27 5.69 0.42
C SER A 181 10.17 6.04 1.43
N MET A 182 9.88 7.32 1.56
CA MET A 182 8.62 7.79 2.12
C MET A 182 7.52 7.64 1.07
N TRP A 183 6.27 7.47 1.52
CA TRP A 183 5.12 7.43 0.63
C TRP A 183 3.90 8.07 1.29
N MET A 184 2.99 8.57 0.45
CA MET A 184 1.69 9.09 0.85
C MET A 184 0.65 8.74 -0.22
N ARG A 185 -0.57 8.40 0.22
CA ARG A 185 -1.69 8.07 -0.64
C ARG A 185 -2.98 8.68 -0.09
N VAL A 186 -3.77 9.21 -0.98
CA VAL A 186 -5.09 9.78 -0.69
C VAL A 186 -6.14 8.92 -1.40
N ASP A 187 -7.07 8.36 -0.64
CA ASP A 187 -8.11 7.46 -1.15
C ASP A 187 -9.51 8.06 -0.94
N ASN A 188 -10.46 7.70 -1.82
CA ASN A 188 -11.88 7.97 -1.63
C ASN A 188 -12.55 6.93 -0.70
N ALA A 189 -13.86 7.04 -0.51
CA ALA A 189 -14.63 6.12 0.34
C ALA A 189 -14.78 4.70 -0.26
N PHE A 190 -14.40 4.50 -1.52
CA PHE A 190 -14.45 3.23 -2.23
C PHE A 190 -13.07 2.58 -2.36
N ASP A 191 -12.07 3.11 -1.66
CA ASP A 191 -10.66 2.71 -1.73
C ASP A 191 -9.99 2.95 -3.11
N ASP A 192 -10.58 3.83 -3.94
CA ASP A 192 -9.91 4.29 -5.14
C ASP A 192 -8.83 5.31 -4.79
N VAL A 193 -7.67 5.17 -5.40
CA VAL A 193 -6.53 6.07 -5.21
C VAL A 193 -6.81 7.37 -5.96
N LEU A 194 -6.85 8.49 -5.27
CA LEU A 194 -7.01 9.82 -5.84
C LEU A 194 -5.69 10.52 -6.08
N GLN A 195 -4.71 10.32 -5.19
CA GLN A 195 -3.37 10.88 -5.28
C GLN A 195 -2.37 9.92 -4.66
N PHE A 196 -1.19 9.79 -5.23
CA PHE A 196 -0.16 8.89 -4.75
C PHE A 196 1.25 9.35 -5.10
N ASP A 197 2.16 9.28 -4.13
CA ASP A 197 3.59 9.38 -4.33
C ASP A 197 4.31 8.40 -3.40
N ASN A 198 5.13 7.54 -3.95
CA ASN A 198 6.00 6.63 -3.21
C ASN A 198 7.49 6.89 -3.48
N MET A 199 7.81 8.03 -4.03
CA MET A 199 9.17 8.43 -4.40
C MET A 199 9.87 7.43 -5.35
N SER A 200 9.14 6.68 -6.19
CA SER A 200 9.73 5.69 -7.10
C SER A 200 10.70 6.31 -8.12
N ASN A 201 10.52 7.60 -8.44
CA ASN A 201 11.41 8.39 -9.29
C ASN A 201 12.65 8.95 -8.55
N ARG A 202 12.70 8.84 -7.21
CA ARG A 202 13.78 9.32 -6.35
C ARG A 202 14.04 8.38 -5.16
N PRO A 203 14.27 7.06 -5.40
CA PRO A 203 14.45 6.07 -4.34
C PRO A 203 15.76 6.30 -3.58
N ILE A 204 15.77 5.95 -2.30
CA ILE A 204 16.94 6.02 -1.43
C ILE A 204 17.58 4.64 -1.36
N LYS A 205 18.91 4.56 -1.51
CA LYS A 205 19.69 3.32 -1.47
C LYS A 205 20.97 3.51 -0.66
N GLY A 206 21.53 2.39 -0.21
CA GLY A 206 22.79 2.37 0.52
C GLY A 206 22.70 3.04 1.88
N ASP A 207 23.78 3.68 2.28
CA ASP A 207 23.93 4.37 3.55
C ASP A 207 23.75 5.87 3.36
N THR A 208 22.86 6.46 4.12
CA THR A 208 22.68 7.92 4.15
C THR A 208 22.67 8.40 5.59
N ASN A 209 23.16 9.63 5.79
CA ASN A 209 22.91 10.32 7.04
C ASN A 209 21.50 10.91 7.06
N TRP A 210 21.10 11.54 8.15
CA TRP A 210 19.80 12.21 8.27
C TRP A 210 19.60 13.26 7.16
N ASN A 211 18.62 13.02 6.30
CA ASN A 211 18.20 13.95 5.24
C ASN A 211 16.70 14.17 5.34
N ARG A 212 16.24 15.37 5.05
CA ARG A 212 14.82 15.69 4.97
C ARG A 212 14.29 15.32 3.60
N TYR A 213 13.16 14.61 3.60
CA TYR A 213 12.39 14.26 2.41
C TYR A 213 10.99 14.83 2.50
N SER A 214 10.37 15.09 1.34
CA SER A 214 9.00 15.60 1.30
C SER A 214 8.22 15.06 0.11
N ILE A 215 6.90 14.94 0.32
CA ILE A 215 5.87 14.61 -0.65
C ILE A 215 4.82 15.70 -0.58
N VAL A 216 4.31 16.14 -1.73
CA VAL A 216 3.27 17.16 -1.81
C VAL A 216 2.12 16.60 -2.65
N LEU A 217 0.96 16.42 -2.05
CA LEU A 217 -0.26 15.94 -2.71
C LEU A 217 -1.44 16.87 -2.48
N ASP A 218 -2.33 16.92 -3.45
CA ASP A 218 -3.66 17.49 -3.25
C ASP A 218 -4.56 16.50 -2.50
N VAL A 219 -5.49 17.01 -1.71
CA VAL A 219 -6.53 16.22 -1.05
C VAL A 219 -7.88 16.63 -1.65
N PRO A 220 -8.34 15.97 -2.74
CA PRO A 220 -9.58 16.31 -3.43
C PRO A 220 -10.82 16.25 -2.54
N SER A 221 -11.93 16.85 -2.98
CA SER A 221 -13.20 16.88 -2.24
C SER A 221 -13.82 15.51 -1.95
N GLY A 222 -13.51 14.50 -2.79
CA GLY A 222 -13.95 13.10 -2.61
C GLY A 222 -13.07 12.26 -1.69
N SER A 223 -12.05 12.83 -1.08
CA SER A 223 -11.11 12.10 -0.23
C SER A 223 -11.76 11.62 1.07
N SER A 224 -11.43 10.41 1.47
CA SER A 224 -11.88 9.78 2.72
C SER A 224 -10.71 9.49 3.67
N THR A 225 -9.60 9.00 3.13
CA THR A 225 -8.48 8.47 3.91
C THR A 225 -7.16 9.00 3.37
N ILE A 226 -6.23 9.30 4.27
CA ILE A 226 -4.81 9.53 3.97
C ILE A 226 -4.00 8.44 4.64
N SER A 227 -3.21 7.73 3.84
CA SER A 227 -2.25 6.72 4.29
C SER A 227 -0.84 7.19 4.00
N PHE A 228 0.11 6.95 4.90
CA PHE A 228 1.49 7.37 4.73
C PHE A 228 2.44 6.49 5.52
N GLY A 229 3.71 6.52 5.15
CA GLY A 229 4.72 5.74 5.87
C GLY A 229 6.06 5.67 5.16
N ILE A 230 6.87 4.70 5.61
CA ILE A 230 8.18 4.38 5.04
C ILE A 230 8.15 2.96 4.50
N ILE A 231 8.56 2.78 3.25
CA ILE A 231 8.76 1.48 2.62
C ILE A 231 10.23 1.10 2.74
N LEU A 232 10.49 -0.16 3.06
CA LEU A 232 11.80 -0.80 2.89
C LEU A 232 11.62 -2.05 2.03
N SER A 233 12.28 -2.08 0.88
CA SER A 233 12.33 -3.21 -0.04
C SER A 233 13.69 -3.88 0.03
N GLY A 234 13.71 -5.20 0.06
CA GLY A 234 14.94 -5.96 0.24
C GLY A 234 15.56 -5.79 1.63
N ARG A 235 16.87 -5.94 1.72
CA ARG A 235 17.60 -5.79 2.99
C ARG A 235 17.89 -4.33 3.30
N GLY A 236 17.99 -4.01 4.59
CA GLY A 236 18.39 -2.71 5.07
C GLY A 236 17.83 -2.36 6.44
N HIS A 237 18.24 -1.18 6.91
CA HIS A 237 17.77 -0.55 8.14
C HIS A 237 17.50 0.94 7.85
N VAL A 238 16.32 1.41 8.22
CA VAL A 238 15.89 2.78 8.01
C VAL A 238 15.39 3.34 9.32
N TRP A 239 15.91 4.50 9.71
CA TRP A 239 15.39 5.30 10.81
C TRP A 239 14.61 6.48 10.25
N VAL A 240 13.51 6.81 10.91
CA VAL A 240 12.65 7.94 10.57
C VAL A 240 12.34 8.79 11.79
N ASP A 241 12.34 10.09 11.59
CA ASP A 241 12.07 11.06 12.66
C ASP A 241 11.32 12.29 12.13
N GLN A 242 10.61 12.99 13.03
CA GLN A 242 9.99 14.29 12.75
C GLN A 242 9.03 14.30 11.55
N PHE A 243 8.07 13.37 11.51
CA PHE A 243 6.97 13.52 10.54
C PHE A 243 6.18 14.79 10.77
N THR A 244 5.97 15.56 9.70
CA THR A 244 5.15 16.77 9.72
C THR A 244 4.18 16.78 8.55
N PHE A 245 2.96 17.26 8.81
CA PHE A 245 1.94 17.57 7.82
C PHE A 245 1.71 19.08 7.81
N GLU A 246 1.99 19.71 6.67
CA GLU A 246 1.86 21.15 6.47
C GLU A 246 0.89 21.44 5.32
N GLU A 247 -0.05 22.35 5.54
CA GLU A 247 -0.83 22.92 4.44
C GLU A 247 0.07 23.88 3.66
N VAL A 248 0.13 23.74 2.34
CA VAL A 248 0.94 24.59 1.45
C VAL A 248 0.08 25.21 0.35
N GLY A 249 0.54 26.33 -0.19
CA GLY A 249 -0.13 26.99 -1.29
C GLY A 249 -0.08 26.21 -2.60
N LYS A 250 -0.94 26.58 -3.54
CA LYS A 250 -0.99 25.98 -4.88
C LYS A 250 0.23 26.31 -5.76
N ASP A 251 1.02 27.28 -5.35
CA ASP A 251 2.33 27.64 -5.92
C ASP A 251 3.42 26.58 -5.66
N VAL A 252 3.22 25.72 -4.67
CA VAL A 252 4.10 24.58 -4.43
C VAL A 252 3.69 23.43 -5.35
N GLU A 253 4.61 22.96 -6.19
CA GLU A 253 4.35 21.85 -7.11
C GLU A 253 3.97 20.57 -6.38
N THR A 254 2.99 19.84 -6.93
CA THR A 254 2.62 18.50 -6.46
C THR A 254 3.63 17.47 -6.93
N THR A 255 3.87 16.45 -6.10
CA THR A 255 4.74 15.32 -6.43
C THR A 255 3.95 14.06 -6.83
N ASN A 256 2.65 14.21 -7.12
CA ASN A 256 1.78 13.11 -7.49
C ASN A 256 2.36 12.31 -8.67
N LEU A 257 2.49 11.00 -8.48
CA LEU A 257 3.02 10.07 -9.49
C LEU A 257 1.91 9.45 -10.35
N GLU A 258 0.64 9.63 -9.99
CA GLU A 258 -0.43 9.28 -10.90
C GLU A 258 -0.34 10.18 -12.11
N ILE A 259 -0.05 9.57 -13.25
CA ILE A 259 -0.13 10.23 -14.54
C ILE A 259 -1.62 10.55 -14.72
N GLN A 260 -2.00 11.80 -14.51
CA GLN A 260 -3.15 12.33 -15.20
C GLN A 260 -2.76 12.22 -16.67
N SER A 261 -3.25 11.16 -17.34
CA SER A 261 -3.26 11.20 -18.79
C SER A 261 -4.01 12.49 -19.13
N GLU A 262 -3.32 13.46 -19.72
CA GLU A 262 -3.99 14.60 -20.30
C GLU A 262 -4.91 14.03 -21.36
N LEU A 263 -6.13 13.76 -20.94
CA LEU A 263 -7.20 13.46 -21.89
C LEU A 263 -7.34 14.70 -22.76
N LEU A 264 -7.37 14.48 -24.06
CA LEU A 264 -7.66 15.55 -24.99
C LEU A 264 -9.04 16.10 -24.67
N ASP A 265 -9.20 17.42 -24.69
CA ASP A 265 -10.50 18.07 -24.48
C ASP A 265 -11.52 17.65 -25.56
N GLU A 266 -11.03 17.31 -26.75
CA GLU A 266 -11.82 16.84 -27.88
C GLU A 266 -11.12 15.68 -28.60
N PRO A 267 -11.89 14.75 -29.21
CA PRO A 267 -11.30 13.67 -29.98
C PRO A 267 -10.59 14.22 -31.24
N LEU A 268 -9.38 13.68 -31.52
CA LEU A 268 -8.59 14.04 -32.70
C LEU A 268 -8.72 13.00 -33.80
N ASN A 269 -8.48 13.42 -35.06
CA ASN A 269 -8.30 12.59 -36.25
C ASN A 269 -9.41 11.53 -36.44
N LEU A 270 -10.69 11.90 -36.25
CA LEU A 270 -11.83 11.01 -36.40
C LEU A 270 -11.99 10.44 -37.82
N SER A 271 -11.40 11.09 -38.83
CA SER A 271 -11.37 10.63 -40.22
C SER A 271 -10.19 9.74 -40.56
N PHE A 272 -9.20 9.63 -39.65
CA PHE A 272 -7.92 8.91 -39.86
C PHE A 272 -7.08 9.44 -41.04
N GLU A 273 -7.25 10.71 -41.39
CA GLU A 273 -6.53 11.33 -42.51
C GLU A 273 -5.23 12.03 -42.13
N GLU A 274 -4.98 12.19 -40.80
CA GLU A 274 -3.73 12.76 -40.28
C GLU A 274 -2.78 11.64 -39.87
N GLU A 275 -1.62 11.55 -40.51
CA GLU A 275 -0.51 10.68 -40.15
C GLU A 275 0.54 11.48 -39.37
N ILE A 276 1.27 10.82 -38.43
CA ILE A 276 2.36 11.43 -37.62
C ILE A 276 3.63 11.51 -38.44
#